data_35148e3a9e06a153e3ba10d5208fe826
#
_entry.id   35148e3a9e06a153e3ba10d5208fe826
#
_cell.length_a   1.000
_cell.length_b   1.000
_cell.length_c   1.000
_cell.angle_alpha   90.00
_cell.angle_beta   90.00
_cell.angle_gamma   90.00
#
_symmetry.space_group_name_H-M   'P 1'
#
loop_
_entity.id
_entity.type
_entity.pdbx_description
1 polymer ?
#
loop_
_entity_poly.entity_id
_entity_poly.type
_entity_poly.pdbx_seq_one_letter_code
_entity_poly.pdbx_strand_id
1 'polypeptide(L)'
;GAIPELVYHLVRQSISEGDVCRIPYGDSINQQGLDGAVECTYNDLSFVPEGCSYWEIGTGVGSKKKATDDLIKRTGQVAESVRRNTSFVFVTPRSSGSWEEAWLAEHAEDGWKEIHIVDGIKLADWLREFPAIALWLATKMGIIPKASGITTPMEYWKENFCRGQDAAPLLPPSLYTATRENTCRALEEVFTGKQQCLFICPESEDDVNDFVAAYFASSKDEKIKKYANQCLFISEPEAWKSIAGLRKPHILVADTELDLDSERQDLRVFAENRGHRLVIPLFGSLSDPNAKVV
;
A
#
# COMPACT_ATOMS: atom_id res chain seq x y z
N GLY A 1 6.58 14.61 10.30
CA GLY A 1 7.05 13.31 10.80
C GLY A 1 6.55 12.15 9.94
N ALA A 2 7.22 11.00 9.95
CA ALA A 2 6.87 9.86 9.08
C ALA A 2 5.51 9.21 9.42
N ILE A 3 5.04 9.32 10.66
CA ILE A 3 3.83 8.61 11.11
C ILE A 3 2.54 9.12 10.45
N PRO A 4 2.25 10.43 10.36
CA PRO A 4 1.06 10.90 9.63
C PRO A 4 1.04 10.46 8.17
N GLU A 5 2.19 10.50 7.50
CA GLU A 5 2.33 10.06 6.11
C GLU A 5 2.14 8.54 5.97
N LEU A 6 2.68 7.75 6.91
CA LEU A 6 2.44 6.32 6.99
C LEU A 6 0.94 6.01 7.13
N VAL A 7 0.26 6.67 8.08
CA VAL A 7 -1.18 6.49 8.31
C VAL A 7 -1.98 6.86 7.06
N TYR A 8 -1.63 7.98 6.40
CA TYR A 8 -2.25 8.35 5.12
C TYR A 8 -2.11 7.23 4.08
N HIS A 9 -0.90 6.70 3.87
CA HIS A 9 -0.68 5.64 2.88
C HIS A 9 -1.45 4.36 3.23
N LEU A 10 -1.42 3.93 4.48
CA LEU A 10 -2.14 2.74 4.94
C LEU A 10 -3.66 2.89 4.78
N VAL A 11 -4.23 4.01 5.23
CA VAL A 11 -5.66 4.30 5.06
C VAL A 11 -6.02 4.32 3.58
N ARG A 12 -5.27 5.08 2.77
CA ARG A 12 -5.57 5.24 1.34
C ARG A 12 -5.52 3.92 0.56
N GLN A 13 -4.67 2.98 0.96
CA GLN A 13 -4.61 1.65 0.36
C GLN A 13 -5.68 0.69 0.89
N SER A 14 -6.23 0.94 2.07
CA SER A 14 -7.25 0.09 2.68
C SER A 14 -8.68 0.42 2.25
N ILE A 15 -8.96 1.68 1.90
CA ILE A 15 -10.30 2.14 1.52
C ILE A 15 -10.54 2.06 0.01
N SER A 16 -11.80 2.06 -0.41
CA SER A 16 -12.20 2.01 -1.81
C SER A 16 -11.84 3.29 -2.58
N GLU A 17 -11.84 3.24 -3.90
CA GLU A 17 -11.41 4.36 -4.76
C GLU A 17 -12.31 5.60 -4.60
N GLY A 18 -13.61 5.42 -4.35
CA GLY A 18 -14.58 6.50 -4.14
C GLY A 18 -14.60 7.08 -2.73
N ASP A 19 -13.92 6.42 -1.77
CA ASP A 19 -13.90 6.84 -0.38
C ASP A 19 -12.98 8.05 -0.14
N VAL A 20 -13.24 8.79 0.94
CA VAL A 20 -12.53 10.02 1.27
C VAL A 20 -11.47 9.76 2.33
N CYS A 21 -10.23 10.19 2.05
CA CYS A 21 -9.14 10.23 3.03
C CYS A 21 -8.55 11.65 3.07
N ARG A 22 -8.70 12.34 4.21
CA ARG A 22 -8.16 13.68 4.48
C ARG A 22 -7.26 13.60 5.72
N ILE A 23 -6.10 13.00 5.58
CA ILE A 23 -5.06 12.96 6.61
C ILE A 23 -3.89 13.81 6.09
N PRO A 24 -3.66 15.01 6.65
CA PRO A 24 -2.59 15.89 6.21
C PRO A 24 -1.23 15.33 6.62
N TYR A 25 -0.25 15.46 5.73
CA TYR A 25 1.15 15.08 5.96
C TYR A 25 2.11 16.09 5.29
N GLY A 26 3.41 16.01 5.58
CA GLY A 26 4.38 16.98 5.06
C GLY A 26 4.12 18.38 5.62
N ASP A 27 4.17 19.39 4.76
CA ASP A 27 4.01 20.80 5.14
C ASP A 27 2.59 21.18 5.58
N SER A 28 1.60 20.34 5.28
CA SER A 28 0.20 20.57 5.63
C SER A 28 -0.17 20.20 7.09
N ILE A 29 0.74 19.62 7.86
CA ILE A 29 0.53 19.20 9.26
C ILE A 29 0.23 20.37 10.21
N ASN A 30 0.56 21.60 9.85
CA ASN A 30 0.41 22.78 10.71
C ASN A 30 -1.00 23.41 10.68
N GLN A 31 -1.99 22.79 10.06
CA GLN A 31 -3.37 23.29 10.07
C GLN A 31 -4.02 22.98 11.44
N GLN A 32 -4.65 24.02 12.03
CA GLN A 32 -5.44 23.82 13.26
C GLN A 32 -6.69 22.99 12.94
N GLY A 33 -6.88 21.87 13.64
CA GLY A 33 -8.05 21.03 13.43
C GLY A 33 -7.81 19.58 13.81
N LEU A 34 -8.55 18.68 13.17
CA LEU A 34 -8.37 17.23 13.22
C LEU A 34 -7.08 16.83 12.49
N ASP A 35 -6.37 15.83 13.02
CA ASP A 35 -5.25 15.23 12.30
C ASP A 35 -5.70 14.40 11.10
N GLY A 36 -6.99 14.04 11.03
CA GLY A 36 -7.56 13.39 9.85
C GLY A 36 -9.07 13.15 9.92
N ALA A 37 -9.68 13.05 8.74
CA ALA A 37 -11.07 12.60 8.56
C ALA A 37 -11.14 11.60 7.40
N VAL A 38 -11.82 10.48 7.61
CA VAL A 38 -11.96 9.41 6.63
C VAL A 38 -13.44 9.02 6.50
N GLU A 39 -13.88 8.80 5.27
CA GLU A 39 -15.17 8.18 4.95
C GLU A 39 -14.87 6.86 4.24
N CYS A 40 -15.23 5.75 4.86
CA CYS A 40 -14.95 4.40 4.37
C CYS A 40 -16.25 3.63 4.17
N THR A 41 -16.51 3.20 2.93
CA THR A 41 -17.71 2.41 2.62
C THR A 41 -17.55 0.97 3.11
N TYR A 42 -16.36 0.40 2.91
CA TYR A 42 -16.05 -0.97 3.30
C TYR A 42 -14.54 -1.17 3.51
N ASN A 43 -14.16 -1.96 4.51
CA ASN A 43 -12.77 -2.35 4.75
C ASN A 43 -12.69 -3.80 5.26
N ASP A 44 -12.13 -4.70 4.45
CA ASP A 44 -11.93 -6.11 4.74
C ASP A 44 -10.87 -6.40 5.83
N LEU A 45 -9.97 -5.45 6.10
CA LEU A 45 -8.91 -5.60 7.11
C LEU A 45 -9.28 -5.10 8.51
N SER A 46 -10.43 -4.42 8.65
CA SER A 46 -10.93 -3.85 9.92
C SER A 46 -10.01 -2.85 10.63
N PHE A 47 -8.99 -2.30 9.93
CA PHE A 47 -8.12 -1.26 10.49
C PHE A 47 -8.72 0.14 10.37
N VAL A 48 -9.60 0.35 9.40
CA VAL A 48 -10.31 1.61 9.19
C VAL A 48 -11.79 1.38 9.48
N PRO A 49 -12.41 2.13 10.41
CA PRO A 49 -13.84 1.98 10.70
C PRO A 49 -14.70 2.27 9.48
N GLU A 50 -15.77 1.50 9.31
CA GLU A 50 -16.78 1.79 8.29
C GLU A 50 -17.61 3.01 8.65
N GLY A 51 -17.94 3.84 7.66
CA GLY A 51 -18.60 5.13 7.81
C GLY A 51 -17.60 6.26 8.02
N CYS A 52 -18.06 7.32 8.70
CA CYS A 52 -17.22 8.47 9.02
C CYS A 52 -16.32 8.17 10.22
N SER A 53 -15.07 8.60 10.16
CA SER A 53 -14.14 8.52 11.28
C SER A 53 -13.23 9.75 11.38
N TYR A 54 -12.94 10.17 12.62
CA TYR A 54 -12.03 11.26 12.93
C TYR A 54 -10.76 10.70 13.57
N TRP A 55 -9.62 11.17 13.11
CA TRP A 55 -8.31 10.63 13.41
C TRP A 55 -7.44 11.64 14.16
N GLU A 56 -6.80 11.18 15.24
CA GLU A 56 -5.79 11.92 15.98
C GLU A 56 -4.51 11.07 16.06
N ILE A 57 -3.35 11.71 15.89
CA ILE A 57 -2.07 11.02 15.79
C ILE A 57 -1.12 11.52 16.87
N GLY A 58 -0.79 10.64 17.82
CA GLY A 58 0.09 10.94 18.95
C GLY A 58 1.42 10.19 18.88
N THR A 59 2.53 10.89 18.61
CA THR A 59 3.87 10.26 18.48
C THR A 59 4.70 10.31 19.76
N GLY A 60 4.27 11.07 20.77
CA GLY A 60 4.99 11.29 22.04
C GLY A 60 4.99 10.08 22.98
N VAL A 61 5.76 10.18 24.07
CA VAL A 61 5.91 9.11 25.07
C VAL A 61 4.68 8.95 25.98
N GLY A 62 3.85 9.96 26.15
CA GLY A 62 2.64 9.93 26.98
C GLY A 62 1.39 9.57 26.17
N SER A 63 1.38 8.44 25.45
CA SER A 63 0.32 8.08 24.51
C SER A 63 -1.08 8.01 25.16
N LYS A 64 -1.24 7.41 26.36
CA LYS A 64 -2.51 7.37 27.07
C LYS A 64 -3.05 8.78 27.38
N LYS A 65 -2.21 9.65 27.95
CA LYS A 65 -2.60 11.03 28.27
C LYS A 65 -2.98 11.79 27.00
N LYS A 66 -2.20 11.64 25.92
CA LYS A 66 -2.47 12.29 24.63
C LYS A 66 -3.80 11.81 24.06
N ALA A 67 -4.09 10.50 24.09
CA ALA A 67 -5.36 9.94 23.65
C ALA A 67 -6.55 10.54 24.41
N THR A 68 -6.43 10.66 25.76
CA THR A 68 -7.45 11.26 26.62
C THR A 68 -7.65 12.73 26.30
N ASP A 69 -6.56 13.51 26.21
CA ASP A 69 -6.62 14.95 25.95
C ASP A 69 -7.28 15.23 24.59
N ASP A 70 -6.91 14.44 23.54
CA ASP A 70 -7.48 14.59 22.20
C ASP A 70 -8.96 14.16 22.18
N LEU A 71 -9.33 13.04 22.79
CA LEU A 71 -10.72 12.59 22.86
C LEU A 71 -11.60 13.63 23.55
N ILE A 72 -11.21 14.13 24.72
CA ILE A 72 -11.95 15.17 25.46
C ILE A 72 -12.10 16.44 24.61
N LYS A 73 -11.00 16.89 23.99
CA LYS A 73 -11.00 18.04 23.11
C LYS A 73 -12.00 17.88 21.95
N ARG A 74 -12.00 16.73 21.28
CA ARG A 74 -12.88 16.48 20.13
C ARG A 74 -14.33 16.27 20.57
N THR A 75 -14.56 15.61 21.70
CA THR A 75 -15.89 15.46 22.30
C THR A 75 -16.52 16.83 22.61
N GLY A 76 -15.72 17.80 23.07
CA GLY A 76 -16.18 19.16 23.30
C GLY A 76 -16.40 20.01 22.03
N GLN A 77 -15.74 19.67 20.92
CA GLN A 77 -15.79 20.44 19.66
C GLN A 77 -16.81 19.92 18.65
N VAL A 78 -17.15 18.63 18.70
CA VAL A 78 -18.03 17.95 17.75
C VAL A 78 -19.41 17.78 18.35
N ALA A 79 -20.46 18.19 17.65
CA ALA A 79 -21.84 18.03 18.11
C ALA A 79 -22.19 16.56 18.33
N GLU A 80 -22.96 16.25 19.36
CA GLU A 80 -23.34 14.88 19.74
C GLU A 80 -24.03 14.12 18.60
N SER A 81 -24.88 14.78 17.82
CA SER A 81 -25.55 14.19 16.66
C SER A 81 -24.58 13.72 15.56
N VAL A 82 -23.41 14.36 15.47
CA VAL A 82 -22.33 13.96 14.54
C VAL A 82 -21.54 12.81 15.16
N ARG A 83 -21.16 12.92 16.45
CA ARG A 83 -20.36 11.88 17.13
C ARG A 83 -21.03 10.51 17.12
N ARG A 84 -22.35 10.46 17.34
CA ARG A 84 -23.12 9.19 17.31
C ARG A 84 -23.04 8.43 15.97
N ASN A 85 -22.63 9.11 14.91
CA ASN A 85 -22.45 8.53 13.56
C ASN A 85 -20.97 8.51 13.10
N THR A 86 -20.05 8.89 13.97
CA THR A 86 -18.63 9.04 13.63
C THR A 86 -17.77 8.25 14.62
N SER A 87 -16.84 7.45 14.12
CA SER A 87 -15.86 6.76 14.97
C SER A 87 -14.69 7.69 15.30
N PHE A 88 -14.17 7.61 16.51
CA PHE A 88 -12.93 8.28 16.90
C PHE A 88 -11.75 7.28 16.83
N VAL A 89 -10.67 7.65 16.17
CA VAL A 89 -9.47 6.79 16.01
C VAL A 89 -8.25 7.54 16.53
N PHE A 90 -7.59 6.99 17.54
CA PHE A 90 -6.30 7.47 18.00
C PHE A 90 -5.19 6.55 17.52
N VAL A 91 -4.19 7.13 16.83
CA VAL A 91 -3.04 6.39 16.31
C VAL A 91 -1.79 6.75 17.08
N THR A 92 -1.02 5.75 17.48
CA THR A 92 0.27 5.94 18.14
C THR A 92 1.28 4.85 17.73
N PRO A 93 2.56 5.17 17.49
CA PRO A 93 3.59 4.15 17.28
C PRO A 93 4.02 3.45 18.59
N ARG A 94 3.45 3.83 19.72
CA ARG A 94 3.72 3.23 21.03
C ARG A 94 2.74 2.10 21.31
N SER A 95 3.17 1.11 22.12
CA SER A 95 2.25 0.06 22.57
C SER A 95 1.23 0.62 23.56
N SER A 96 -0.05 0.22 23.39
CA SER A 96 -1.17 0.56 24.28
C SER A 96 -1.57 -0.58 25.19
N GLY A 97 -0.99 -1.77 25.03
CA GLY A 97 -1.47 -3.03 25.59
C GLY A 97 -1.77 -3.07 27.09
N SER A 98 -1.12 -2.21 27.90
CA SER A 98 -1.37 -2.17 29.36
C SER A 98 -2.54 -1.30 29.79
N TRP A 99 -3.07 -0.43 28.92
CA TRP A 99 -4.09 0.54 29.29
C TRP A 99 -5.28 0.61 28.33
N GLU A 100 -5.20 0.00 27.14
CA GLU A 100 -6.19 0.16 26.07
C GLU A 100 -7.57 -0.32 26.50
N GLU A 101 -7.70 -1.55 26.98
CA GLU A 101 -9.00 -2.17 27.33
C GLU A 101 -9.73 -1.35 28.40
N ALA A 102 -9.04 -1.01 29.49
CA ALA A 102 -9.62 -0.21 30.56
C ALA A 102 -9.98 1.20 30.09
N TRP A 103 -9.16 1.80 29.23
CA TRP A 103 -9.40 3.13 28.69
C TRP A 103 -10.60 3.15 27.73
N LEU A 104 -10.75 2.15 26.86
CA LEU A 104 -11.90 2.01 25.98
C LEU A 104 -13.20 1.83 26.77
N ALA A 105 -13.18 1.02 27.85
CA ALA A 105 -14.32 0.84 28.73
C ALA A 105 -14.71 2.15 29.46
N GLU A 106 -13.72 2.93 29.92
CA GLU A 106 -13.94 4.23 30.58
C GLU A 106 -14.63 5.25 29.66
N HIS A 107 -14.33 5.22 28.36
CA HIS A 107 -14.80 6.19 27.37
C HIS A 107 -15.95 5.68 26.48
N ALA A 108 -16.49 4.48 26.73
CA ALA A 108 -17.53 3.87 25.91
C ALA A 108 -18.82 4.73 25.81
N GLU A 109 -19.11 5.56 26.84
CA GLU A 109 -20.31 6.40 26.92
C GLU A 109 -20.06 7.85 26.47
N ASP A 110 -18.91 8.18 25.86
CA ASP A 110 -18.58 9.56 25.44
C ASP A 110 -19.35 10.02 24.19
N GLY A 111 -20.27 9.19 23.71
CA GLY A 111 -21.22 9.51 22.64
C GLY A 111 -20.63 9.44 21.23
N TRP A 112 -19.50 8.80 21.03
CA TRP A 112 -18.98 8.41 19.73
C TRP A 112 -19.62 7.11 19.25
N LYS A 113 -19.70 6.92 17.91
CA LYS A 113 -20.17 5.65 17.33
C LYS A 113 -19.33 4.48 17.84
N GLU A 114 -18.02 4.64 17.75
CA GLU A 114 -17.00 3.70 18.21
C GLU A 114 -15.72 4.48 18.55
N ILE A 115 -14.89 3.92 19.42
CA ILE A 115 -13.59 4.48 19.75
C ILE A 115 -12.52 3.40 19.50
N HIS A 116 -11.49 3.73 18.73
CA HIS A 116 -10.43 2.82 18.34
C HIS A 116 -9.06 3.36 18.75
N ILE A 117 -8.18 2.46 19.17
CA ILE A 117 -6.76 2.70 19.33
C ILE A 117 -6.01 1.88 18.28
N VAL A 118 -5.19 2.53 17.47
CA VAL A 118 -4.27 1.88 16.53
C VAL A 118 -2.86 2.13 17.07
N ASP A 119 -2.37 1.18 17.83
CA ASP A 119 -1.05 1.24 18.47
C ASP A 119 0.06 0.67 17.56
N GLY A 120 1.30 0.67 18.05
CA GLY A 120 2.46 0.19 17.28
C GLY A 120 2.35 -1.26 16.84
N ILE A 121 1.66 -2.12 17.61
CA ILE A 121 1.45 -3.53 17.26
C ILE A 121 0.46 -3.62 16.09
N LYS A 122 -0.68 -2.94 16.19
CA LYS A 122 -1.69 -2.89 15.12
C LYS A 122 -1.16 -2.21 13.86
N LEU A 123 -0.32 -1.16 13.99
CA LEU A 123 0.38 -0.56 12.85
C LEU A 123 1.33 -1.56 12.17
N ALA A 124 2.05 -2.36 12.93
CA ALA A 124 2.93 -3.40 12.37
C ALA A 124 2.13 -4.50 11.66
N ASP A 125 0.99 -4.92 12.23
CA ASP A 125 0.10 -5.89 11.59
C ASP A 125 -0.52 -5.32 10.31
N TRP A 126 -0.89 -4.05 10.33
CA TRP A 126 -1.39 -3.35 9.15
C TRP A 126 -0.33 -3.24 8.04
N LEU A 127 0.91 -2.89 8.41
CA LEU A 127 2.04 -2.82 7.47
C LEU A 127 2.36 -4.17 6.81
N ARG A 128 2.13 -5.29 7.49
CA ARG A 128 2.34 -6.63 6.88
C ARG A 128 1.45 -6.87 5.68
N GLU A 129 0.27 -6.27 5.64
CA GLU A 129 -0.63 -6.39 4.49
C GLU A 129 -0.24 -5.47 3.31
N PHE A 130 0.73 -4.56 3.50
CA PHE A 130 1.18 -3.59 2.49
C PHE A 130 2.71 -3.50 2.40
N PRO A 131 3.38 -4.54 1.85
CA PRO A 131 4.85 -4.61 1.77
C PRO A 131 5.49 -3.42 1.08
N ALA A 132 4.88 -2.85 0.04
CA ALA A 132 5.40 -1.67 -0.63
C ALA A 132 5.47 -0.44 0.31
N ILE A 133 4.47 -0.27 1.19
CA ILE A 133 4.47 0.79 2.20
C ILE A 133 5.53 0.51 3.27
N ALA A 134 5.71 -0.76 3.64
CA ALA A 134 6.75 -1.16 4.59
C ALA A 134 8.16 -0.87 4.05
N LEU A 135 8.42 -1.17 2.78
CA LEU A 135 9.68 -0.83 2.09
C LEU A 135 9.89 0.69 2.04
N TRP A 136 8.86 1.45 1.61
CA TRP A 136 8.91 2.91 1.63
C TRP A 136 9.26 3.48 3.02
N LEU A 137 8.63 2.96 4.09
CA LEU A 137 8.91 3.40 5.45
C LEU A 137 10.35 3.07 5.86
N ALA A 138 10.82 1.85 5.54
CA ALA A 138 12.18 1.43 5.83
C ALA A 138 13.22 2.35 5.15
N THR A 139 13.03 2.64 3.88
CA THR A 139 13.87 3.58 3.12
C THR A 139 13.86 4.98 3.73
N LYS A 140 12.66 5.48 4.09
CA LYS A 140 12.52 6.80 4.74
C LYS A 140 13.18 6.88 6.11
N MET A 141 13.28 5.76 6.83
CA MET A 141 13.97 5.64 8.12
C MET A 141 15.46 5.38 7.98
N GLY A 142 16.01 5.28 6.77
CA GLY A 142 17.41 4.93 6.51
C GLY A 142 17.74 3.46 6.82
N ILE A 143 16.73 2.61 6.95
CA ILE A 143 16.88 1.17 7.09
C ILE A 143 16.92 0.59 5.67
N ILE A 144 18.11 0.17 5.22
CA ILE A 144 18.24 -0.51 3.92
C ILE A 144 17.78 -1.95 4.14
N PRO A 145 16.68 -2.41 3.52
CA PRO A 145 16.29 -3.81 3.58
C PRO A 145 17.45 -4.62 3.00
N LYS A 146 17.96 -5.59 3.74
CA LYS A 146 18.86 -6.59 3.16
C LYS A 146 18.10 -7.26 2.03
N ALA A 147 18.78 -7.51 0.90
CA ALA A 147 18.23 -8.13 -0.30
C ALA A 147 17.19 -9.21 0.04
N SER A 148 15.93 -8.83 -0.04
CA SER A 148 14.81 -9.72 0.28
C SER A 148 14.21 -10.36 -0.97
N GLY A 149 14.80 -10.07 -2.13
CA GLY A 149 14.22 -10.43 -3.42
C GLY A 149 12.92 -9.69 -3.73
N ILE A 150 12.66 -8.56 -3.05
CA ILE A 150 11.45 -7.74 -3.25
C ILE A 150 11.85 -6.29 -3.41
N THR A 151 11.34 -5.62 -4.45
CA THR A 151 11.45 -4.16 -4.62
C THR A 151 10.16 -3.57 -5.17
N THR A 152 10.00 -2.26 -5.09
CA THR A 152 8.87 -1.56 -5.72
C THR A 152 9.25 -1.01 -7.08
N PRO A 153 8.30 -0.81 -8.01
CA PRO A 153 8.59 -0.20 -9.31
C PRO A 153 9.31 1.15 -9.21
N MET A 154 8.97 1.95 -8.20
CA MET A 154 9.57 3.28 -8.02
C MET A 154 10.98 3.23 -7.46
N GLU A 155 11.28 2.29 -6.55
CA GLU A 155 12.63 2.05 -6.05
C GLU A 155 13.51 1.49 -7.15
N TYR A 156 13.03 0.47 -7.87
CA TYR A 156 13.72 -0.11 -9.03
C TYR A 156 14.08 0.98 -10.07
N TRP A 157 13.12 1.87 -10.42
CA TRP A 157 13.35 2.97 -11.35
C TRP A 157 14.43 3.93 -10.85
N LYS A 158 14.39 4.31 -9.59
CA LYS A 158 15.38 5.21 -8.99
C LYS A 158 16.77 4.61 -8.97
N GLU A 159 16.90 3.34 -8.59
CA GLU A 159 18.19 2.66 -8.50
C GLU A 159 18.85 2.44 -9.85
N ASN A 160 18.08 2.06 -10.86
CA ASN A 160 18.62 1.68 -12.17
C ASN A 160 18.70 2.87 -13.14
N PHE A 161 17.80 3.86 -13.05
CA PHE A 161 17.68 4.92 -14.06
C PHE A 161 17.90 6.33 -13.56
N CYS A 162 18.09 6.58 -12.25
CA CYS A 162 18.34 7.90 -11.70
C CYS A 162 19.74 7.99 -11.07
N ARG A 163 20.44 9.14 -11.26
CA ARG A 163 21.73 9.41 -10.61
C ARG A 163 21.50 10.08 -9.24
N GLY A 164 21.11 9.28 -8.22
CA GLY A 164 20.82 9.78 -6.88
C GLY A 164 19.33 9.92 -6.58
N GLN A 165 18.98 10.12 -5.30
CA GLN A 165 17.60 10.01 -4.81
C GLN A 165 16.60 11.03 -5.41
N ASP A 166 17.08 12.22 -5.81
CA ASP A 166 16.23 13.30 -6.34
C ASP A 166 16.63 13.72 -7.77
N ALA A 167 17.46 12.93 -8.46
CA ALA A 167 17.94 13.26 -9.78
C ALA A 167 16.92 12.91 -10.86
N ALA A 168 16.94 13.69 -11.94
CA ALA A 168 16.20 13.33 -13.16
C ALA A 168 16.72 12.00 -13.74
N PRO A 169 15.84 11.18 -14.33
CA PRO A 169 16.26 9.93 -14.95
C PRO A 169 17.23 10.16 -16.09
N LEU A 170 18.16 9.24 -16.27
CA LEU A 170 19.15 9.26 -17.37
C LEU A 170 18.48 9.13 -18.74
N LEU A 171 17.39 8.37 -18.80
CA LEU A 171 16.57 8.17 -19.99
C LEU A 171 15.10 8.51 -19.63
N PRO A 172 14.35 9.16 -20.52
CA PRO A 172 12.94 9.40 -20.24
C PRO A 172 12.16 8.09 -20.21
N PRO A 173 11.25 7.89 -19.25
CA PRO A 173 10.45 6.67 -19.14
C PRO A 173 9.67 6.34 -20.42
N SER A 174 9.31 7.37 -21.22
CA SER A 174 8.63 7.21 -22.50
C SER A 174 9.38 6.38 -23.54
N LEU A 175 10.70 6.20 -23.41
CA LEU A 175 11.45 5.31 -24.30
C LEU A 175 10.99 3.85 -24.18
N TYR A 176 10.59 3.44 -22.99
CA TYR A 176 10.12 2.08 -22.73
C TYR A 176 8.64 1.86 -23.07
N THR A 177 7.84 2.92 -23.14
CA THR A 177 6.39 2.84 -23.27
C THR A 177 5.84 3.30 -24.62
N ALA A 178 6.55 4.19 -25.35
CA ALA A 178 6.02 4.89 -26.54
C ALA A 178 5.64 3.96 -27.72
N THR A 179 6.29 2.81 -27.85
CA THR A 179 6.02 1.84 -28.94
C THR A 179 5.20 0.63 -28.47
N ARG A 180 4.80 0.58 -27.19
CA ARG A 180 4.16 -0.57 -26.53
C ARG A 180 2.74 -0.28 -26.05
N GLU A 181 1.94 0.45 -26.85
CA GLU A 181 0.57 0.84 -26.47
C GLU A 181 -0.34 -0.35 -26.12
N ASN A 182 -0.20 -1.47 -26.84
CA ASN A 182 -0.98 -2.68 -26.56
C ASN A 182 -0.55 -3.31 -25.22
N THR A 183 0.73 -3.34 -24.93
CA THR A 183 1.28 -3.84 -23.66
C THR A 183 0.86 -2.94 -22.50
N CYS A 184 0.88 -1.60 -22.66
CA CYS A 184 0.38 -0.65 -21.69
C CYS A 184 -1.10 -0.90 -21.36
N ARG A 185 -1.94 -1.10 -22.38
CA ARG A 185 -3.37 -1.40 -22.20
C ARG A 185 -3.59 -2.74 -21.50
N ALA A 186 -2.83 -3.77 -21.85
CA ALA A 186 -2.90 -5.06 -21.18
C ALA A 186 -2.48 -4.97 -19.70
N LEU A 187 -1.46 -4.18 -19.41
CA LEU A 187 -1.00 -3.91 -18.04
C LEU A 187 -2.09 -3.20 -17.22
N GLU A 188 -2.79 -2.22 -17.80
CA GLU A 188 -3.94 -1.54 -17.15
C GLU A 188 -5.10 -2.51 -16.85
N GLU A 189 -5.34 -3.49 -17.71
CA GLU A 189 -6.35 -4.53 -17.45
C GLU A 189 -5.98 -5.39 -16.25
N VAL A 190 -4.68 -5.68 -16.05
CA VAL A 190 -4.18 -6.34 -14.84
C VAL A 190 -4.37 -5.42 -13.63
N PHE A 191 -3.96 -4.16 -13.70
CA PHE A 191 -4.08 -3.22 -12.58
C PHE A 191 -5.52 -3.01 -12.14
N THR A 192 -6.45 -2.98 -13.06
CA THR A 192 -7.89 -2.82 -12.78
C THR A 192 -8.60 -4.13 -12.41
N GLY A 193 -7.89 -5.26 -12.43
CA GLY A 193 -8.47 -6.57 -12.11
C GLY A 193 -9.36 -7.17 -13.20
N LYS A 194 -9.37 -6.60 -14.40
CA LYS A 194 -10.06 -7.17 -15.58
C LYS A 194 -9.36 -8.42 -16.08
N GLN A 195 -8.07 -8.51 -15.82
CA GLN A 195 -7.22 -9.65 -16.13
C GLN A 195 -6.38 -10.00 -14.90
N GLN A 196 -6.26 -11.29 -14.59
CA GLN A 196 -5.51 -11.74 -13.42
C GLN A 196 -4.04 -12.00 -13.73
N CYS A 197 -3.72 -12.55 -14.88
CA CYS A 197 -2.37 -12.89 -15.27
C CYS A 197 -2.06 -12.37 -16.68
N LEU A 198 -0.93 -11.70 -16.84
CA LEU A 198 -0.40 -11.20 -18.10
C LEU A 198 0.99 -11.76 -18.32
N PHE A 199 1.20 -12.39 -19.48
CA PHE A 199 2.52 -12.79 -19.94
C PHE A 199 3.05 -11.76 -20.91
N ILE A 200 4.29 -11.32 -20.69
CA ILE A 200 5.00 -10.38 -21.57
C ILE A 200 6.20 -11.09 -22.17
N CYS A 201 6.31 -11.09 -23.51
CA CYS A 201 7.49 -11.60 -24.20
C CYS A 201 8.61 -10.54 -24.13
N PRO A 202 9.64 -10.73 -23.31
CA PRO A 202 10.68 -9.74 -23.13
C PRO A 202 11.70 -9.77 -24.26
N GLU A 203 12.34 -8.63 -24.54
CA GLU A 203 13.49 -8.52 -25.46
C GLU A 203 14.82 -8.79 -24.75
N SER A 204 14.87 -8.64 -23.40
CA SER A 204 16.02 -8.92 -22.54
C SER A 204 15.55 -9.37 -21.15
N GLU A 205 16.47 -9.83 -20.30
CA GLU A 205 16.16 -10.33 -18.95
C GLU A 205 15.44 -9.29 -18.08
N ASP A 206 15.83 -8.02 -18.14
CA ASP A 206 15.26 -6.94 -17.33
C ASP A 206 14.08 -6.22 -17.99
N ASP A 207 13.74 -6.53 -19.25
CA ASP A 207 12.82 -5.74 -20.07
C ASP A 207 11.43 -5.56 -19.43
N VAL A 208 10.89 -6.59 -18.77
CA VAL A 208 9.58 -6.52 -18.12
C VAL A 208 9.62 -5.59 -16.92
N ASN A 209 10.65 -5.69 -16.07
CA ASN A 209 10.84 -4.84 -14.91
C ASN A 209 11.05 -3.38 -15.32
N ASP A 210 11.92 -3.16 -16.33
CA ASP A 210 12.17 -1.84 -16.90
C ASP A 210 10.90 -1.21 -17.46
N PHE A 211 10.13 -1.96 -18.24
CA PHE A 211 8.87 -1.51 -18.82
C PHE A 211 7.83 -1.15 -17.75
N VAL A 212 7.60 -2.03 -16.78
CA VAL A 212 6.61 -1.79 -15.70
C VAL A 212 7.03 -0.59 -14.83
N ALA A 213 8.31 -0.49 -14.49
CA ALA A 213 8.83 0.64 -13.72
C ALA A 213 8.71 1.96 -14.49
N ALA A 214 9.06 1.97 -15.79
CA ALA A 214 8.90 3.12 -16.66
C ALA A 214 7.43 3.55 -16.82
N TYR A 215 6.50 2.58 -16.92
CA TYR A 215 5.07 2.86 -16.99
C TYR A 215 4.59 3.66 -15.77
N PHE A 216 4.94 3.21 -14.55
CA PHE A 216 4.60 3.95 -13.34
C PHE A 216 5.32 5.29 -13.23
N ALA A 217 6.59 5.37 -13.60
CA ALA A 217 7.39 6.60 -13.56
C ALA A 217 6.89 7.67 -14.56
N SER A 218 6.31 7.25 -15.69
CA SER A 218 5.74 8.16 -16.69
C SER A 218 4.35 8.69 -16.33
N SER A 219 3.61 7.97 -15.50
CA SER A 219 2.21 8.29 -15.21
C SER A 219 2.06 9.50 -14.30
N LYS A 220 1.16 10.42 -14.70
CA LYS A 220 0.69 11.54 -13.87
C LYS A 220 -0.67 11.24 -13.22
N ASP A 221 -1.28 10.11 -13.53
CA ASP A 221 -2.60 9.72 -13.02
C ASP A 221 -2.46 9.17 -11.60
N GLU A 222 -3.17 9.78 -10.64
CA GLU A 222 -3.18 9.36 -9.23
C GLU A 222 -3.73 7.92 -9.05
N LYS A 223 -4.59 7.44 -9.93
CA LYS A 223 -5.06 6.05 -9.93
C LYS A 223 -3.92 5.08 -10.22
N ILE A 224 -3.10 5.40 -11.21
CA ILE A 224 -1.93 4.59 -11.55
C ILE A 224 -0.93 4.58 -10.39
N LYS A 225 -0.70 5.72 -9.74
CA LYS A 225 0.17 5.80 -8.56
C LYS A 225 -0.31 4.93 -7.39
N LYS A 226 -1.65 4.79 -7.23
CA LYS A 226 -2.22 3.87 -6.24
C LYS A 226 -1.80 2.42 -6.52
N TYR A 227 -1.83 2.00 -7.79
CA TYR A 227 -1.41 0.64 -8.17
C TYR A 227 0.11 0.43 -7.99
N ALA A 228 0.94 1.47 -8.18
CA ALA A 228 2.37 1.37 -7.89
C ALA A 228 2.66 0.95 -6.44
N ASN A 229 1.85 1.43 -5.48
CA ASN A 229 1.94 1.04 -4.07
C ASN A 229 1.41 -0.38 -3.77
N GLN A 230 0.78 -1.03 -4.74
CA GLN A 230 0.31 -2.43 -4.66
C GLN A 230 1.17 -3.37 -5.51
N CYS A 231 2.12 -2.83 -6.26
CA CYS A 231 2.96 -3.55 -7.20
C CYS A 231 4.33 -3.86 -6.59
N LEU A 232 4.77 -5.10 -6.73
CA LEU A 232 6.03 -5.60 -6.21
C LEU A 232 6.75 -6.40 -7.29
N PHE A 233 8.03 -6.13 -7.47
CA PHE A 233 8.95 -6.95 -8.24
C PHE A 233 9.56 -8.00 -7.33
N ILE A 234 9.53 -9.24 -7.72
CA ILE A 234 9.95 -10.37 -6.88
C ILE A 234 10.89 -11.27 -7.66
N SER A 235 12.10 -11.46 -7.14
CA SER A 235 13.14 -12.31 -7.73
C SER A 235 13.35 -13.65 -7.02
N GLU A 236 12.89 -13.78 -5.76
CA GLU A 236 13.17 -14.96 -4.95
C GLU A 236 11.89 -15.81 -4.68
N PRO A 237 11.95 -17.15 -4.81
CA PRO A 237 10.80 -18.03 -4.59
C PRO A 237 10.20 -17.94 -3.18
N GLU A 238 11.03 -17.77 -2.15
CA GLU A 238 10.56 -17.64 -0.77
C GLU A 238 9.90 -16.30 -0.53
N ALA A 239 10.39 -15.22 -1.17
CA ALA A 239 9.73 -13.92 -1.18
C ALA A 239 8.36 -14.01 -1.86
N TRP A 240 8.27 -14.70 -3.00
CA TRP A 240 7.01 -14.93 -3.70
C TRP A 240 5.97 -15.63 -2.81
N LYS A 241 6.34 -16.75 -2.18
CA LYS A 241 5.45 -17.49 -1.25
C LYS A 241 4.98 -16.62 -0.09
N SER A 242 5.89 -15.83 0.47
CA SER A 242 5.58 -14.92 1.59
C SER A 242 4.54 -13.88 1.21
N ILE A 243 4.74 -13.19 0.07
CA ILE A 243 3.82 -12.16 -0.41
C ILE A 243 2.49 -12.77 -0.90
N ALA A 244 2.55 -13.86 -1.66
CA ALA A 244 1.36 -14.57 -2.11
C ALA A 244 0.54 -15.17 -0.95
N GLY A 245 1.12 -15.30 0.24
CA GLY A 245 0.44 -15.69 1.47
C GLY A 245 -0.40 -14.60 2.14
N LEU A 246 -0.24 -13.33 1.76
CA LEU A 246 -0.95 -12.20 2.37
C LEU A 246 -2.44 -12.23 2.05
N ARG A 247 -3.25 -11.63 2.95
CA ARG A 247 -4.71 -11.55 2.78
C ARG A 247 -5.12 -10.56 1.69
N LYS A 248 -4.39 -9.44 1.60
CA LYS A 248 -4.68 -8.39 0.63
C LYS A 248 -4.08 -8.74 -0.72
N PRO A 249 -4.85 -8.74 -1.82
CA PRO A 249 -4.31 -8.94 -3.16
C PRO A 249 -3.32 -7.85 -3.58
N HIS A 250 -2.21 -8.27 -4.19
CA HIS A 250 -1.17 -7.41 -4.74
C HIS A 250 -0.98 -7.67 -6.23
N ILE A 251 -0.24 -6.78 -6.89
CA ILE A 251 0.26 -6.97 -8.25
C ILE A 251 1.70 -7.47 -8.13
N LEU A 252 1.94 -8.70 -8.56
CA LEU A 252 3.24 -9.34 -8.47
C LEU A 252 3.85 -9.42 -9.86
N VAL A 253 5.00 -8.79 -10.04
CA VAL A 253 5.81 -8.88 -11.26
C VAL A 253 6.93 -9.85 -10.97
N ALA A 254 6.94 -10.94 -11.70
CA ALA A 254 7.98 -11.95 -11.56
C ALA A 254 9.27 -11.50 -12.25
N ASP A 255 10.39 -11.73 -11.59
CA ASP A 255 11.67 -11.72 -12.24
C ASP A 255 11.84 -12.96 -13.14
N THR A 256 12.69 -12.85 -14.16
CA THR A 256 12.96 -13.94 -15.12
C THR A 256 13.49 -15.19 -14.44
N GLU A 257 14.26 -15.03 -13.37
CA GLU A 257 14.86 -16.15 -12.62
C GLU A 257 13.81 -17.00 -11.86
N LEU A 258 12.56 -16.50 -11.67
CA LEU A 258 11.52 -17.26 -10.99
C LEU A 258 10.93 -18.39 -11.82
N ASP A 259 10.98 -18.32 -13.15
CA ASP A 259 10.49 -19.34 -14.08
C ASP A 259 9.07 -19.88 -13.74
N LEU A 260 8.11 -18.95 -13.64
CA LEU A 260 6.73 -19.25 -13.21
C LEU A 260 5.86 -19.85 -14.33
N ASP A 261 6.35 -19.91 -15.53
CA ASP A 261 5.63 -20.47 -16.69
C ASP A 261 5.96 -21.95 -16.93
N SER A 262 7.09 -22.46 -16.45
CA SER A 262 7.49 -23.85 -16.64
C SER A 262 7.82 -24.58 -15.35
N GLU A 263 8.92 -24.28 -14.66
CA GLU A 263 9.40 -25.07 -13.52
C GLU A 263 8.62 -24.83 -12.23
N ARG A 264 8.04 -23.62 -12.05
CA ARG A 264 7.39 -23.18 -10.82
C ARG A 264 5.96 -22.72 -11.01
N GLN A 265 5.21 -23.40 -11.87
CA GLN A 265 3.79 -23.11 -12.09
C GLN A 265 2.93 -23.19 -10.81
N ASP A 266 3.32 -24.02 -9.85
CA ASP A 266 2.66 -24.14 -8.55
C ASP A 266 2.68 -22.82 -7.78
N LEU A 267 3.76 -22.05 -7.84
CA LEU A 267 3.85 -20.72 -7.22
C LEU A 267 2.93 -19.71 -7.90
N ARG A 268 2.81 -19.77 -9.23
CA ARG A 268 1.86 -18.95 -9.98
C ARG A 268 0.43 -19.24 -9.56
N VAL A 269 0.03 -20.51 -9.64
CA VAL A 269 -1.32 -20.96 -9.28
C VAL A 269 -1.66 -20.63 -7.82
N PHE A 270 -0.69 -20.75 -6.92
CA PHE A 270 -0.88 -20.36 -5.51
C PHE A 270 -1.23 -18.87 -5.36
N ALA A 271 -0.53 -17.98 -6.06
CA ALA A 271 -0.80 -16.56 -6.04
C ALA A 271 -2.15 -16.20 -6.72
N GLU A 272 -2.44 -16.80 -7.86
CA GLU A 272 -3.72 -16.62 -8.59
C GLU A 272 -4.92 -17.02 -7.72
N ASN A 273 -4.86 -18.16 -7.03
CA ASN A 273 -5.92 -18.66 -6.15
C ASN A 273 -6.19 -17.74 -4.94
N ARG A 274 -5.25 -16.89 -4.58
CA ARG A 274 -5.40 -15.87 -3.53
C ARG A 274 -5.80 -14.50 -4.05
N GLY A 275 -6.10 -14.39 -5.35
CA GLY A 275 -6.57 -13.16 -5.97
C GLY A 275 -5.47 -12.17 -6.33
N HIS A 276 -4.19 -12.55 -6.20
CA HIS A 276 -3.11 -11.70 -6.68
C HIS A 276 -3.17 -11.57 -8.21
N ARG A 277 -2.71 -10.44 -8.72
CA ARG A 277 -2.61 -10.14 -10.13
C ARG A 277 -1.15 -10.25 -10.56
N LEU A 278 -0.89 -10.89 -11.67
CA LEU A 278 0.44 -11.33 -12.05
C LEU A 278 0.88 -10.73 -13.37
N VAL A 279 2.14 -10.31 -13.43
CA VAL A 279 2.86 -9.98 -14.67
C VAL A 279 4.08 -10.88 -14.72
N ILE A 280 4.18 -11.70 -15.76
CA ILE A 280 5.17 -12.77 -15.85
C ILE A 280 5.95 -12.63 -17.17
N PRO A 281 7.29 -12.55 -17.14
CA PRO A 281 8.10 -12.67 -18.35
C PRO A 281 7.96 -14.07 -18.96
N LEU A 282 7.81 -14.13 -20.27
CA LEU A 282 7.67 -15.38 -21.02
C LEU A 282 8.76 -15.51 -22.06
N PHE A 283 9.65 -16.48 -21.86
CA PHE A 283 10.67 -16.87 -22.83
C PHE A 283 10.22 -18.18 -23.51
N GLY A 284 9.54 -18.07 -24.65
CA GLY A 284 9.12 -19.26 -25.40
C GLY A 284 7.62 -19.32 -25.69
N SER A 285 7.10 -20.52 -25.87
CA SER A 285 5.68 -20.76 -26.16
C SER A 285 4.94 -21.16 -24.89
N LEU A 286 3.84 -20.48 -24.59
CA LEU A 286 2.92 -20.87 -23.51
C LEU A 286 2.27 -22.24 -23.78
N SER A 287 2.14 -23.02 -22.70
CA SER A 287 1.33 -24.22 -22.67
C SER A 287 -0.18 -23.96 -22.49
N ASP A 288 -0.55 -22.75 -22.00
CA ASP A 288 -1.95 -22.36 -21.78
C ASP A 288 -2.48 -21.51 -22.95
N PRO A 289 -3.39 -22.04 -23.78
CA PRO A 289 -3.93 -21.31 -24.94
C PRO A 289 -4.86 -20.13 -24.58
N ASN A 290 -5.26 -20.00 -23.32
CA ASN A 290 -6.15 -18.93 -22.85
C ASN A 290 -5.40 -17.77 -22.17
N ALA A 291 -4.10 -17.92 -21.97
CA ALA A 291 -3.31 -16.86 -21.36
C ALA A 291 -3.10 -15.69 -22.32
N LYS A 292 -3.25 -14.48 -21.83
CA LYS A 292 -2.97 -13.28 -22.62
C LYS A 292 -1.47 -13.04 -22.67
N VAL A 293 -0.95 -13.05 -23.89
CA VAL A 293 0.46 -12.75 -24.21
C VAL A 293 0.53 -11.47 -25.01
N VAL A 294 1.49 -10.60 -24.69
CA VAL A 294 1.78 -9.36 -25.43
C VAL A 294 3.27 -9.20 -25.62
#